data_9dc9edb0ddb78d6b308638ef4b23d521
#
_entry.id   9dc9edb0ddb78d6b308638ef4b23d521
#
_cell.length_a   1.000
_cell.length_b   1.000
_cell.length_c   1.000
_cell.angle_alpha   90.00
_cell.angle_beta   90.00
_cell.angle_gamma   90.00
#
_symmetry.space_group_name_H-M   'P 1'
#
loop_
_entity.id
_entity.type
_entity.pdbx_description
1 polymer ?
#
loop_
_entity_poly.entity_id
_entity_poly.type
_entity_poly.pdbx_seq_one_letter_code
_entity_poly.pdbx_strand_id
1 'polypeptide(L)'
;MPMNTLQNAVVRNMVASLQVPIFHVGYTITTDELDKLYKQIKSKGVTMTALLAKAVAMALQKHPLVNASYSEQGIVYRTGINIAVAVAMEDGGLITPVLQNADQLDIYSLSRNWKALVERARAKQLQPEEYNSGTFTLSNLGMFGVDRFDAILPPGQGSILAIGASRPQVVATSDGLLGVRQQMRVNITCDHRIIYGATAAAFLQDLAKLIETNPQSLTL
;
A
#
# COMPACT_ATOMS: atom_id res chain seq x y z
N MET A 1 27.25 19.08 -1.46
CA MET A 1 27.02 18.49 -0.14
C MET A 1 27.00 16.96 -0.29
N PRO A 2 27.79 16.19 0.44
CA PRO A 2 27.81 14.72 0.30
C PRO A 2 26.50 14.12 0.81
N MET A 3 26.04 13.06 0.16
CA MET A 3 24.86 12.30 0.58
C MET A 3 25.16 11.48 1.83
N ASN A 4 24.18 11.38 2.72
CA ASN A 4 24.26 10.50 3.90
C ASN A 4 24.03 9.02 3.51
N THR A 5 24.21 8.10 4.48
CA THR A 5 24.09 6.65 4.25
C THR A 5 22.70 6.24 3.74
N LEU A 6 21.62 6.84 4.29
CA LEU A 6 20.25 6.55 3.86
C LEU A 6 20.00 7.03 2.42
N GLN A 7 20.44 8.25 2.09
CA GLN A 7 20.34 8.78 0.74
C GLN A 7 21.09 7.92 -0.28
N ASN A 8 22.30 7.44 0.07
CA ASN A 8 23.05 6.53 -0.78
C ASN A 8 22.36 5.17 -0.94
N ALA A 9 21.66 4.66 0.07
CA ALA A 9 20.86 3.45 -0.04
C ALA A 9 19.66 3.66 -0.99
N VAL A 10 18.98 4.80 -0.91
CA VAL A 10 17.91 5.16 -1.85
C VAL A 10 18.43 5.19 -3.28
N VAL A 11 19.58 5.84 -3.54
CA VAL A 11 20.19 5.87 -4.89
C VAL A 11 20.41 4.46 -5.43
N ARG A 12 21.04 3.57 -4.65
CA ARG A 12 21.28 2.18 -5.09
C ARG A 12 19.97 1.46 -5.42
N ASN A 13 18.95 1.60 -4.59
CA ASN A 13 17.64 0.97 -4.81
C ASN A 13 16.95 1.52 -6.06
N MET A 14 16.99 2.83 -6.28
CA MET A 14 16.38 3.46 -7.46
C MET A 14 17.08 3.05 -8.76
N VAL A 15 18.40 2.98 -8.76
CA VAL A 15 19.16 2.49 -9.93
C VAL A 15 18.84 1.02 -10.20
N ALA A 16 18.76 0.17 -9.18
CA ALA A 16 18.37 -1.23 -9.34
C ALA A 16 16.94 -1.39 -9.89
N SER A 17 16.01 -0.52 -9.48
CA SER A 17 14.62 -0.52 -9.96
C SER A 17 14.50 -0.26 -11.47
N LEU A 18 15.42 0.52 -12.06
CA LEU A 18 15.42 0.81 -13.50
C LEU A 18 15.63 -0.43 -14.38
N GLN A 19 16.17 -1.52 -13.84
CA GLN A 19 16.39 -2.77 -14.56
C GLN A 19 15.12 -3.64 -14.65
N VAL A 20 14.08 -3.29 -13.95
CA VAL A 20 12.81 -4.03 -13.95
C VAL A 20 11.88 -3.44 -14.99
N PRO A 21 11.39 -4.22 -15.97
CA PRO A 21 10.34 -3.75 -16.88
C PRO A 21 9.02 -3.62 -16.10
N ILE A 22 8.65 -2.41 -15.79
CA ILE A 22 7.45 -2.10 -15.02
C ILE A 22 6.31 -1.61 -15.91
N PHE A 23 5.08 -1.79 -15.41
CA PHE A 23 3.89 -1.14 -15.95
C PHE A 23 2.99 -0.68 -14.81
N HIS A 24 2.03 0.19 -15.13
CA HIS A 24 1.16 0.82 -14.16
C HIS A 24 -0.31 0.54 -14.50
N VAL A 25 -1.12 0.29 -13.46
CA VAL A 25 -2.58 0.19 -13.60
C VAL A 25 -3.22 1.11 -12.57
N GLY A 26 -4.02 2.08 -13.05
CA GLY A 26 -4.77 3.00 -12.21
C GLY A 26 -6.19 2.51 -11.97
N TYR A 27 -6.74 2.79 -10.78
CA TYR A 27 -8.12 2.49 -10.42
C TYR A 27 -8.70 3.59 -9.53
N THR A 28 -10.00 3.86 -9.66
CA THR A 28 -10.71 4.79 -8.78
C THR A 28 -11.58 4.00 -7.81
N ILE A 29 -11.41 4.25 -6.52
CA ILE A 29 -12.13 3.57 -5.43
C ILE A 29 -13.01 4.58 -4.72
N THR A 30 -14.29 4.26 -4.54
CA THR A 30 -15.21 5.05 -3.71
C THR A 30 -14.98 4.70 -2.24
N THR A 31 -14.71 5.71 -1.40
CA THR A 31 -14.28 5.48 0.00
C THR A 31 -15.37 5.80 1.03
N ASP A 32 -16.59 6.16 0.62
CA ASP A 32 -17.66 6.57 1.55
C ASP A 32 -17.88 5.57 2.68
N GLU A 33 -17.93 4.27 2.39
CA GLU A 33 -18.17 3.22 3.39
C GLU A 33 -16.94 2.98 4.28
N LEU A 34 -15.73 3.04 3.73
CA LEU A 34 -14.49 2.98 4.50
C LEU A 34 -14.37 4.18 5.45
N ASP A 35 -14.72 5.38 4.99
CA ASP A 35 -14.68 6.60 5.80
C ASP A 35 -15.71 6.55 6.95
N LYS A 36 -16.90 5.98 6.70
CA LYS A 36 -17.90 5.72 7.75
C LYS A 36 -17.37 4.76 8.80
N LEU A 37 -16.81 3.63 8.37
CA LEU A 37 -16.19 2.66 9.28
C LEU A 37 -15.08 3.33 10.10
N TYR A 38 -14.17 4.05 9.46
CA TYR A 38 -13.07 4.72 10.16
C TYR A 38 -13.56 5.70 11.21
N LYS A 39 -14.59 6.52 10.92
CA LYS A 39 -15.19 7.43 11.89
C LYS A 39 -15.72 6.72 13.13
N GLN A 40 -16.25 5.50 13.00
CA GLN A 40 -16.78 4.70 14.10
C GLN A 40 -15.69 4.11 15.00
N ILE A 41 -14.54 3.73 14.42
CA ILE A 41 -13.51 2.97 15.15
C ILE A 41 -12.22 3.74 15.45
N LYS A 42 -12.02 4.94 14.88
CA LYS A 42 -10.82 5.76 15.13
C LYS A 42 -10.59 6.07 16.60
N SER A 43 -11.66 6.29 17.39
CA SER A 43 -11.57 6.55 18.83
C SER A 43 -11.03 5.35 19.61
N LYS A 44 -11.10 4.13 19.05
CA LYS A 44 -10.52 2.90 19.62
C LYS A 44 -9.05 2.72 19.24
N GLY A 45 -8.42 3.73 18.65
CA GLY A 45 -7.00 3.75 18.32
C GLY A 45 -6.64 3.24 16.91
N VAL A 46 -7.64 2.90 16.09
CA VAL A 46 -7.42 2.47 14.70
C VAL A 46 -6.91 3.63 13.84
N THR A 47 -5.96 3.34 12.93
CA THR A 47 -5.42 4.31 11.96
C THR A 47 -5.91 3.98 10.54
N MET A 48 -6.07 5.01 9.70
CA MET A 48 -6.43 4.81 8.30
C MET A 48 -5.36 4.00 7.55
N THR A 49 -4.09 4.21 7.87
CA THR A 49 -2.97 3.44 7.28
C THR A 49 -3.10 1.94 7.56
N ALA A 50 -3.44 1.57 8.81
CA ALA A 50 -3.66 0.17 9.18
C ALA A 50 -4.89 -0.42 8.46
N LEU A 51 -5.98 0.35 8.31
CA LEU A 51 -7.14 -0.09 7.54
C LEU A 51 -6.81 -0.35 6.07
N LEU A 52 -6.08 0.56 5.43
CA LEU A 52 -5.64 0.39 4.04
C LEU A 52 -4.68 -0.80 3.90
N ALA A 53 -3.73 -0.95 4.83
CA ALA A 53 -2.81 -2.09 4.83
C ALA A 53 -3.56 -3.42 5.02
N LYS A 54 -4.56 -3.47 5.92
CA LYS A 54 -5.42 -4.65 6.12
C LYS A 54 -6.22 -4.98 4.86
N ALA A 55 -6.82 -3.98 4.22
CA ALA A 55 -7.59 -4.17 2.99
C ALA A 55 -6.72 -4.75 1.86
N VAL A 56 -5.51 -4.19 1.69
CA VAL A 56 -4.54 -4.70 0.71
C VAL A 56 -4.11 -6.11 1.06
N ALA A 57 -3.79 -6.40 2.32
CA ALA A 57 -3.37 -7.73 2.74
C ALA A 57 -4.46 -8.79 2.50
N MET A 58 -5.72 -8.48 2.79
CA MET A 58 -6.86 -9.37 2.51
C MET A 58 -7.09 -9.58 1.01
N ALA A 59 -6.90 -8.53 0.19
CA ALA A 59 -6.98 -8.68 -1.26
C ALA A 59 -5.82 -9.56 -1.80
N LEU A 60 -4.60 -9.40 -1.28
CA LEU A 60 -3.44 -10.21 -1.68
C LEU A 60 -3.59 -11.70 -1.38
N GLN A 61 -4.37 -12.11 -0.38
CA GLN A 61 -4.67 -13.52 -0.13
C GLN A 61 -5.30 -14.21 -1.36
N LYS A 62 -6.11 -13.48 -2.13
CA LYS A 62 -6.75 -13.97 -3.35
C LYS A 62 -5.86 -13.81 -4.59
N HIS A 63 -4.82 -12.99 -4.49
CA HIS A 63 -3.92 -12.63 -5.60
C HIS A 63 -2.45 -12.89 -5.24
N PRO A 64 -2.05 -14.15 -4.94
CA PRO A 64 -0.71 -14.45 -4.45
C PRO A 64 0.41 -14.07 -5.43
N LEU A 65 0.11 -14.03 -6.74
CA LEU A 65 1.07 -13.61 -7.75
C LEU A 65 1.42 -12.12 -7.61
N VAL A 66 0.49 -11.27 -7.17
CA VAL A 66 0.74 -9.84 -6.93
C VAL A 66 1.68 -9.62 -5.72
N ASN A 67 1.73 -10.59 -4.78
CA ASN A 67 2.65 -10.61 -3.63
C ASN A 67 3.95 -11.39 -3.94
N ALA A 68 4.13 -11.93 -5.14
CA ALA A 68 5.31 -12.69 -5.54
C ALA A 68 6.44 -11.78 -6.01
N SER A 69 7.61 -12.33 -6.20
CA SER A 69 8.77 -11.64 -6.80
C SER A 69 9.44 -12.50 -7.89
N TYR A 70 10.13 -11.82 -8.79
CA TYR A 70 10.94 -12.44 -9.82
C TYR A 70 12.28 -12.89 -9.26
N SER A 71 12.75 -14.05 -9.69
CA SER A 71 14.14 -14.50 -9.60
C SER A 71 14.58 -15.13 -10.94
N GLU A 72 15.88 -15.28 -11.14
CA GLU A 72 16.40 -15.95 -12.34
C GLU A 72 15.94 -17.42 -12.47
N GLN A 73 15.61 -18.07 -11.33
CA GLN A 73 15.10 -19.44 -11.31
C GLN A 73 13.57 -19.53 -11.48
N GLY A 74 12.88 -18.39 -11.49
CA GLY A 74 11.42 -18.34 -11.68
C GLY A 74 10.69 -17.42 -10.70
N ILE A 75 9.39 -17.67 -10.51
CA ILE A 75 8.52 -16.89 -9.64
C ILE A 75 8.68 -17.38 -8.19
N VAL A 76 8.99 -16.46 -7.28
CA VAL A 76 9.10 -16.72 -5.85
C VAL A 76 7.80 -16.28 -5.16
N TYR A 77 6.93 -17.22 -4.83
CA TYR A 77 5.76 -16.96 -4.02
C TYR A 77 6.15 -16.76 -2.55
N ARG A 78 5.54 -15.77 -1.91
CA ARG A 78 5.78 -15.49 -0.50
C ARG A 78 4.78 -16.23 0.39
N THR A 79 5.25 -16.78 1.50
CA THR A 79 4.40 -17.49 2.47
C THR A 79 3.63 -16.56 3.39
N GLY A 80 4.13 -15.33 3.61
CA GLY A 80 3.50 -14.30 4.41
C GLY A 80 3.14 -13.07 3.58
N ILE A 81 2.20 -12.27 4.09
CA ILE A 81 1.80 -10.99 3.51
C ILE A 81 2.31 -9.88 4.43
N ASN A 82 3.49 -9.36 4.10
CA ASN A 82 4.19 -8.33 4.88
C ASN A 82 4.08 -7.00 4.15
N ILE A 83 3.30 -6.09 4.69
CA ILE A 83 3.04 -4.79 4.06
C ILE A 83 4.06 -3.76 4.55
N ALA A 84 4.98 -3.39 3.68
CA ALA A 84 5.85 -2.24 3.89
C ALA A 84 5.09 -0.95 3.62
N VAL A 85 5.23 0.05 4.48
CA VAL A 85 4.57 1.34 4.28
C VAL A 85 5.61 2.45 4.23
N ALA A 86 5.63 3.21 3.14
CA ALA A 86 6.58 4.29 2.95
C ALA A 86 6.34 5.45 3.94
N VAL A 87 7.36 5.81 4.71
CA VAL A 87 7.35 6.90 5.69
C VAL A 87 8.48 7.88 5.37
N ALA A 88 8.11 9.13 5.11
CA ALA A 88 9.08 10.21 4.92
C ALA A 88 9.74 10.57 6.27
N MET A 89 11.05 10.76 6.25
CA MET A 89 11.86 11.15 7.41
C MET A 89 12.16 12.65 7.38
N GLU A 90 12.25 13.27 8.55
CA GLU A 90 12.50 14.72 8.67
C GLU A 90 13.85 15.16 8.09
N ASP A 91 14.83 14.27 8.09
CA ASP A 91 16.17 14.50 7.53
C ASP A 91 16.30 14.23 6.02
N GLY A 92 15.16 14.09 5.34
CA GLY A 92 15.10 13.94 3.86
C GLY A 92 15.36 12.53 3.36
N GLY A 93 15.10 11.51 4.17
CA GLY A 93 15.13 10.09 3.79
C GLY A 93 13.73 9.48 3.69
N LEU A 94 13.69 8.24 3.23
CA LEU A 94 12.52 7.38 3.22
C LEU A 94 12.86 6.07 3.94
N ILE A 95 11.98 5.61 4.82
CA ILE A 95 12.04 4.28 5.42
C ILE A 95 10.70 3.58 5.22
N THR A 96 10.73 2.26 5.17
CA THR A 96 9.55 1.44 4.90
C THR A 96 9.30 0.44 6.02
N PRO A 97 8.77 0.88 7.19
CA PRO A 97 8.40 -0.04 8.27
C PRO A 97 7.42 -1.09 7.77
N VAL A 98 7.54 -2.31 8.26
CA VAL A 98 6.82 -3.49 7.76
C VAL A 98 5.81 -3.99 8.78
N LEU A 99 4.56 -4.04 8.38
CA LEU A 99 3.49 -4.73 9.08
C LEU A 99 3.54 -6.22 8.66
N GLN A 100 4.14 -7.06 9.51
CA GLN A 100 4.29 -8.48 9.23
C GLN A 100 2.96 -9.22 9.40
N ASN A 101 2.68 -10.19 8.51
CA ASN A 101 1.47 -11.01 8.50
C ASN A 101 0.18 -10.17 8.66
N ALA A 102 0.10 -9.09 7.87
CA ALA A 102 -0.95 -8.08 8.00
C ALA A 102 -2.36 -8.65 7.75
N ASP A 103 -2.47 -9.74 6.99
CA ASP A 103 -3.70 -10.48 6.74
C ASP A 103 -4.22 -11.23 7.97
N GLN A 104 -3.33 -11.66 8.87
CA GLN A 104 -3.66 -12.49 10.04
C GLN A 104 -3.97 -11.70 11.31
N LEU A 105 -3.47 -10.47 11.41
CA LEU A 105 -3.67 -9.62 12.58
C LEU A 105 -5.03 -8.93 12.55
N ASP A 106 -5.68 -8.83 13.71
CA ASP A 106 -6.85 -7.96 13.87
C ASP A 106 -6.47 -6.48 13.70
N ILE A 107 -7.44 -5.64 13.34
CA ILE A 107 -7.19 -4.24 12.99
C ILE A 107 -6.65 -3.41 14.16
N TYR A 108 -7.01 -3.76 15.41
CA TYR A 108 -6.55 -3.04 16.60
C TYR A 108 -5.08 -3.34 16.89
N SER A 109 -4.69 -4.62 16.79
CA SER A 109 -3.30 -5.06 16.90
C SER A 109 -2.45 -4.48 15.77
N LEU A 110 -2.96 -4.52 14.53
CA LEU A 110 -2.27 -3.94 13.38
C LEU A 110 -2.05 -2.43 13.54
N SER A 111 -3.04 -1.70 14.08
CA SER A 111 -2.92 -0.27 14.34
C SER A 111 -1.93 0.07 15.47
N ARG A 112 -1.91 -0.75 16.54
CA ARG A 112 -0.90 -0.60 17.61
C ARG A 112 0.51 -0.83 17.08
N ASN A 113 0.70 -1.92 16.33
CA ASN A 113 1.98 -2.26 15.71
C ASN A 113 2.45 -1.15 14.76
N TRP A 114 1.54 -0.61 13.95
CA TRP A 114 1.84 0.50 13.06
C TRP A 114 2.34 1.74 13.81
N LYS A 115 1.65 2.16 14.86
CA LYS A 115 2.07 3.32 15.69
C LYS A 115 3.46 3.11 16.29
N ALA A 116 3.70 1.95 16.90
CA ALA A 116 4.99 1.61 17.49
C ALA A 116 6.12 1.58 16.44
N LEU A 117 5.84 1.05 15.23
CA LEU A 117 6.80 1.06 14.12
C LEU A 117 7.14 2.48 13.68
N VAL A 118 6.15 3.36 13.54
CA VAL A 118 6.37 4.78 13.15
C VAL A 118 7.19 5.52 14.21
N GLU A 119 6.91 5.32 15.49
CA GLU A 119 7.68 5.93 16.59
C GLU A 119 9.16 5.49 16.53
N ARG A 120 9.42 4.18 16.40
CA ARG A 120 10.78 3.66 16.27
C ARG A 120 11.45 4.08 14.97
N ALA A 121 10.71 4.18 13.87
CA ALA A 121 11.23 4.68 12.60
C ALA A 121 11.76 6.12 12.76
N ARG A 122 10.96 7.01 13.35
CA ARG A 122 11.36 8.41 13.61
C ARG A 122 12.57 8.50 14.56
N ALA A 123 12.61 7.63 15.56
CA ALA A 123 13.74 7.53 16.48
C ALA A 123 14.98 6.82 15.88
N LYS A 124 14.90 6.33 14.63
CA LYS A 124 15.95 5.53 13.93
C LYS A 124 16.32 4.25 14.70
N GLN A 125 15.35 3.60 15.32
CA GLN A 125 15.49 2.43 16.19
C GLN A 125 14.84 1.16 15.62
N LEU A 126 14.45 1.16 14.33
CA LEU A 126 13.93 -0.04 13.68
C LEU A 126 15.03 -1.09 13.55
N GLN A 127 14.66 -2.34 13.83
CA GLN A 127 15.52 -3.49 13.55
C GLN A 127 15.50 -3.82 12.05
N PRO A 128 16.54 -4.42 11.48
CA PRO A 128 16.61 -4.74 10.06
C PRO A 128 15.38 -5.48 9.52
N GLU A 129 14.85 -6.45 10.25
CA GLU A 129 13.66 -7.20 9.88
C GLU A 129 12.39 -6.34 9.80
N GLU A 130 12.36 -5.23 10.53
CA GLU A 130 11.21 -4.33 10.56
C GLU A 130 11.13 -3.39 9.34
N TYR A 131 12.14 -3.36 8.47
CA TYR A 131 12.12 -2.54 7.24
C TYR A 131 12.58 -3.27 5.97
N ASN A 132 13.11 -4.49 6.07
CA ASN A 132 13.57 -5.26 4.90
C ASN A 132 12.76 -6.53 4.61
N SER A 133 11.80 -6.89 5.48
CA SER A 133 10.98 -8.10 5.34
C SER A 133 9.69 -7.89 4.51
N GLY A 134 9.49 -6.71 3.94
CA GLY A 134 8.30 -6.38 3.15
C GLY A 134 8.18 -7.20 1.88
N THR A 135 6.99 -7.73 1.61
CA THR A 135 6.67 -8.48 0.39
C THR A 135 5.89 -7.64 -0.61
N PHE A 136 5.17 -6.64 -0.14
CA PHE A 136 4.41 -5.67 -0.90
C PHE A 136 4.55 -4.29 -0.25
N THR A 137 4.57 -3.22 -1.04
CA THR A 137 4.74 -1.86 -0.51
C THR A 137 3.50 -0.99 -0.75
N LEU A 138 3.13 -0.20 0.27
CA LEU A 138 2.19 0.91 0.18
C LEU A 138 2.95 2.24 0.20
N SER A 139 2.66 3.11 -0.75
CA SER A 139 3.10 4.50 -0.75
C SER A 139 1.88 5.41 -0.74
N ASN A 140 1.68 6.17 0.33
CA ASN A 140 0.50 7.00 0.50
C ASN A 140 0.89 8.49 0.58
N LEU A 141 0.52 9.25 -0.44
CA LEU A 141 0.68 10.72 -0.50
C LEU A 141 -0.66 11.46 -0.36
N GLY A 142 -1.73 10.75 -0.03
CA GLY A 142 -3.07 11.33 0.14
C GLY A 142 -3.12 12.41 1.22
N MET A 143 -2.34 12.25 2.30
CA MET A 143 -2.23 13.25 3.37
C MET A 143 -1.63 14.59 2.91
N PHE A 144 -0.87 14.59 1.80
CA PHE A 144 -0.32 15.79 1.16
C PHE A 144 -1.26 16.37 0.10
N GLY A 145 -2.44 15.77 -0.08
CA GLY A 145 -3.41 16.21 -1.08
C GLY A 145 -3.03 15.82 -2.52
N VAL A 146 -2.14 14.87 -2.74
CA VAL A 146 -1.79 14.37 -4.06
C VAL A 146 -2.95 13.57 -4.63
N ASP A 147 -3.40 13.90 -5.84
CA ASP A 147 -4.53 13.22 -6.49
C ASP A 147 -4.16 11.79 -6.92
N ARG A 148 -3.04 11.65 -7.63
CA ARG A 148 -2.45 10.37 -8.05
C ARG A 148 -0.97 10.52 -8.33
N PHE A 149 -0.24 9.41 -8.25
CA PHE A 149 1.17 9.33 -8.64
C PHE A 149 1.53 7.88 -8.97
N ASP A 150 2.67 7.70 -9.61
CA ASP A 150 3.26 6.40 -9.89
C ASP A 150 4.44 6.18 -8.94
N ALA A 151 4.39 5.12 -8.14
CA ALA A 151 5.47 4.77 -7.24
C ALA A 151 6.50 3.89 -7.94
N ILE A 152 7.78 4.07 -7.59
CA ILE A 152 8.88 3.24 -8.10
C ILE A 152 8.88 1.91 -7.35
N LEU A 153 8.91 0.80 -8.11
CA LEU A 153 8.92 -0.55 -7.54
C LEU A 153 10.22 -0.82 -6.76
N PRO A 154 10.13 -1.20 -5.47
CA PRO A 154 11.32 -1.57 -4.71
C PRO A 154 11.97 -2.84 -5.25
N PRO A 155 13.31 -2.94 -5.27
CA PRO A 155 14.00 -4.17 -5.65
C PRO A 155 13.56 -5.38 -4.82
N GLY A 156 13.35 -6.53 -5.48
CA GLY A 156 12.96 -7.78 -4.82
C GLY A 156 11.48 -7.91 -4.45
N GLN A 157 10.64 -6.95 -4.83
CA GLN A 157 9.19 -7.03 -4.75
C GLN A 157 8.55 -7.06 -6.13
N GLY A 158 7.37 -7.67 -6.24
CA GLY A 158 6.62 -7.72 -7.51
C GLY A 158 5.71 -6.52 -7.72
N SER A 159 5.29 -5.84 -6.65
CA SER A 159 4.31 -4.76 -6.75
C SER A 159 4.46 -3.69 -5.65
N ILE A 160 4.03 -2.49 -5.98
CA ILE A 160 3.84 -1.37 -5.06
C ILE A 160 2.54 -0.64 -5.39
N LEU A 161 1.77 -0.26 -4.38
CA LEU A 161 0.53 0.50 -4.54
C LEU A 161 0.73 1.95 -4.08
N ALA A 162 0.55 2.88 -5.01
CA ALA A 162 0.46 4.30 -4.75
C ALA A 162 -0.99 4.68 -4.41
N ILE A 163 -1.19 5.45 -3.33
CA ILE A 163 -2.50 5.87 -2.84
C ILE A 163 -2.58 7.39 -2.82
N GLY A 164 -3.53 7.94 -3.57
CA GLY A 164 -3.84 9.35 -3.60
C GLY A 164 -4.84 9.76 -2.52
N ALA A 165 -5.14 11.06 -2.48
CA ALA A 165 -6.11 11.63 -1.55
C ALA A 165 -7.54 11.18 -1.87
N SER A 166 -8.31 10.82 -0.83
CA SER A 166 -9.76 10.71 -0.95
C SER A 166 -10.37 12.13 -0.96
N ARG A 167 -11.16 12.41 -1.99
CA ARG A 167 -11.76 13.73 -2.23
C ARG A 167 -13.20 13.62 -2.70
N PRO A 168 -14.06 14.63 -2.41
CA PRO A 168 -15.39 14.68 -3.02
C PRO A 168 -15.26 14.85 -4.53
N GLN A 169 -15.98 14.00 -5.27
CA GLN A 169 -16.07 14.02 -6.72
C GLN A 169 -17.55 14.01 -7.12
N VAL A 170 -17.90 14.77 -8.16
CA VAL A 170 -19.20 14.67 -8.79
C VAL A 170 -19.20 13.46 -9.70
N VAL A 171 -20.13 12.55 -9.49
CA VAL A 171 -20.24 11.30 -10.25
C VAL A 171 -21.66 11.11 -10.76
N ALA A 172 -21.79 10.43 -11.92
CA ALA A 172 -23.08 9.92 -12.35
C ALA A 172 -23.43 8.69 -11.52
N THR A 173 -24.60 8.69 -10.89
CA THR A 173 -25.13 7.55 -10.14
C THR A 173 -25.87 6.57 -11.05
N SER A 174 -26.09 5.34 -10.59
CA SER A 174 -26.71 4.27 -11.38
C SER A 174 -28.14 4.57 -11.85
N ASP A 175 -28.82 5.50 -11.18
CA ASP A 175 -30.15 6.01 -11.51
C ASP A 175 -30.13 7.19 -12.52
N GLY A 176 -28.93 7.56 -13.01
CA GLY A 176 -28.73 8.64 -13.99
C GLY A 176 -28.68 10.04 -13.39
N LEU A 177 -28.69 10.17 -12.08
CA LEU A 177 -28.55 11.45 -11.38
C LEU A 177 -27.08 11.82 -11.14
N LEU A 178 -26.83 13.05 -10.74
CA LEU A 178 -25.52 13.50 -10.26
C LEU A 178 -25.47 13.35 -8.74
N GLY A 179 -24.39 12.78 -8.24
CA GLY A 179 -24.14 12.64 -6.83
C GLY A 179 -22.73 13.05 -6.46
N VAL A 180 -22.48 13.28 -5.18
CA VAL A 180 -21.13 13.49 -4.65
C VAL A 180 -20.69 12.23 -3.92
N ARG A 181 -19.51 11.72 -4.26
CA ARG A 181 -18.86 10.57 -3.59
C ARG A 181 -17.46 10.91 -3.22
N GLN A 182 -17.00 10.37 -2.08
CA GLN A 182 -15.58 10.39 -1.75
C GLN A 182 -14.87 9.37 -2.63
N GLN A 183 -13.90 9.82 -3.41
CA GLN A 183 -13.13 8.96 -4.31
C GLN A 183 -11.64 9.11 -4.09
N MET A 184 -10.95 7.98 -4.11
CA MET A 184 -9.51 7.84 -3.98
C MET A 184 -8.97 7.19 -5.26
N ARG A 185 -7.93 7.76 -5.84
CA ARG A 185 -7.19 7.12 -6.94
C ARG A 185 -6.04 6.34 -6.39
N VAL A 186 -5.93 5.10 -6.85
CA VAL A 186 -4.80 4.21 -6.56
C VAL A 186 -4.12 3.81 -7.86
N ASN A 187 -2.81 3.59 -7.79
CA ASN A 187 -2.01 3.16 -8.92
C ASN A 187 -1.07 2.05 -8.49
N ILE A 188 -1.18 0.88 -9.09
CA ILE A 188 -0.25 -0.21 -8.83
C ILE A 188 0.85 -0.21 -9.89
N THR A 189 2.11 -0.31 -9.44
CA THR A 189 3.27 -0.55 -10.31
C THR A 189 3.71 -1.97 -10.11
N CYS A 190 3.83 -2.74 -11.20
CA CYS A 190 4.13 -4.17 -11.18
C CYS A 190 5.34 -4.52 -12.04
N ASP A 191 6.06 -5.56 -11.63
CA ASP A 191 7.09 -6.24 -12.45
C ASP A 191 6.41 -7.04 -13.57
N HIS A 192 6.53 -6.54 -14.82
CA HIS A 192 5.85 -7.15 -15.98
C HIS A 192 6.46 -8.49 -16.43
N ARG A 193 7.54 -8.92 -15.82
CA ARG A 193 8.11 -10.25 -16.09
C ARG A 193 7.24 -11.37 -15.50
N ILE A 194 6.49 -11.08 -14.43
CA ILE A 194 5.68 -12.07 -13.69
C ILE A 194 4.23 -11.65 -13.51
N ILE A 195 3.91 -10.36 -13.49
CA ILE A 195 2.55 -9.85 -13.27
C ILE A 195 2.06 -9.18 -14.55
N TYR A 196 0.85 -9.53 -14.99
CA TYR A 196 0.26 -9.01 -16.21
C TYR A 196 -0.91 -8.07 -15.91
N GLY A 197 -1.32 -7.29 -16.94
CA GLY A 197 -2.35 -6.26 -16.79
C GLY A 197 -3.65 -6.78 -16.19
N ALA A 198 -4.14 -7.94 -16.65
CA ALA A 198 -5.36 -8.55 -16.14
C ALA A 198 -5.24 -8.97 -14.65
N THR A 199 -4.05 -9.48 -14.23
CA THR A 199 -3.79 -9.86 -12.84
C THR A 199 -3.80 -8.64 -11.92
N ALA A 200 -3.13 -7.56 -12.32
CA ALA A 200 -3.11 -6.31 -11.56
C ALA A 200 -4.50 -5.67 -11.50
N ALA A 201 -5.25 -5.69 -12.60
CA ALA A 201 -6.61 -5.16 -12.65
C ALA A 201 -7.58 -5.95 -11.75
N ALA A 202 -7.52 -7.29 -11.76
CA ALA A 202 -8.34 -8.13 -10.89
C ALA A 202 -8.05 -7.88 -9.40
N PHE A 203 -6.78 -7.72 -9.02
CA PHE A 203 -6.40 -7.34 -7.65
C PHE A 203 -7.03 -5.98 -7.26
N LEU A 204 -6.90 -4.96 -8.11
CA LEU A 204 -7.48 -3.64 -7.83
C LEU A 204 -9.00 -3.67 -7.77
N GLN A 205 -9.66 -4.47 -8.60
CA GLN A 205 -11.11 -4.66 -8.59
C GLN A 205 -11.57 -5.30 -7.26
N ASP A 206 -10.90 -6.34 -6.78
CA ASP A 206 -11.23 -6.98 -5.51
C ASP A 206 -10.94 -6.06 -4.31
N LEU A 207 -9.84 -5.30 -4.35
CA LEU A 207 -9.54 -4.28 -3.35
C LEU A 207 -10.62 -3.19 -3.32
N ALA A 208 -11.03 -2.68 -4.48
CA ALA A 208 -12.09 -1.69 -4.59
C ALA A 208 -13.41 -2.24 -4.04
N LYS A 209 -13.82 -3.43 -4.46
CA LYS A 209 -15.03 -4.09 -3.97
C LYS A 209 -15.02 -4.25 -2.45
N LEU A 210 -13.90 -4.64 -1.86
CA LEU A 210 -13.76 -4.77 -0.40
C LEU A 210 -14.00 -3.42 0.30
N ILE A 211 -13.36 -2.36 -0.18
CA ILE A 211 -13.44 -1.02 0.39
C ILE A 211 -14.84 -0.40 0.20
N GLU A 212 -15.44 -0.60 -0.96
CA GLU A 212 -16.70 0.04 -1.36
C GLU A 212 -17.93 -0.65 -0.77
N THR A 213 -17.89 -1.99 -0.62
CA THR A 213 -19.10 -2.77 -0.28
C THR A 213 -19.04 -3.53 1.02
N ASN A 214 -17.84 -3.85 1.54
CA ASN A 214 -17.70 -4.68 2.74
C ASN A 214 -16.50 -4.29 3.61
N PRO A 215 -16.29 -2.99 3.94
CA PRO A 215 -15.16 -2.58 4.78
C PRO A 215 -15.27 -3.13 6.22
N GLN A 216 -16.46 -3.52 6.69
CA GLN A 216 -16.66 -4.09 8.02
C GLN A 216 -15.86 -5.39 8.21
N SER A 217 -15.62 -6.15 7.14
CA SER A 217 -14.78 -7.37 7.21
C SER A 217 -13.34 -7.10 7.63
N LEU A 218 -12.87 -5.85 7.53
CA LEU A 218 -11.55 -5.44 8.01
C LEU A 218 -11.43 -5.47 9.55
N THR A 219 -12.53 -5.58 10.25
CA THR A 219 -12.61 -5.59 11.73
C THR A 219 -12.85 -6.97 12.35
N LEU A 220 -12.91 -7.99 11.50
CA LEU A 220 -13.12 -9.39 11.91
C LEU A 220 -11.81 -10.07 12.30
#